data_7d52e7934d9413704b5321e2cd7b45a2
#
_entry.id   7d52e7934d9413704b5321e2cd7b45a2
#
_cell.length_a   1.000
_cell.length_b   1.000
_cell.length_c   1.000
_cell.angle_alpha   90.00
_cell.angle_beta   90.00
_cell.angle_gamma   90.00
#
_symmetry.space_group_name_H-M   'P 1'
#
loop_
_entity.id
_entity.type
_entity.pdbx_description
1 polymer ?
#
loop_
_entity_poly.entity_id
_entity_poly.type
_entity_poly.pdbx_seq_one_letter_code
_entity_poly.pdbx_strand_id
1 'polypeptide(L)'
;MAMIAGESSGDVLGSRVIRALRRQFPGRSLHLEGVGGQTMEAEGFQSLYPMERLAVMGLIEPLGRLPELLRIRRELYTRWSASPPAFFLGIDAPDFNLALARRLRKGGLRTAQLVSPTVWAWRQGRVHTVAKSVDSLLCLFPFEPPLYSEVALSTTFVGHPLVAELQNVPSREAVRRELGIDPQAPVVALLPGSRGSEVAQLGQCLIDAGRMLRSRDARRQLLMPAANGERLLQCRELLRNANAEGEVRLLEGQSRDAMIAADVVVLASGTATLEAMLLQRPMVVAYRVAKTSWALMSRLAVTPFVALPNILAKGSVVPELLQDNLTPSALALEAEILLAHGDAQVKALRPCVVAMERDFDAALGPAMEALLREARDTVDKAPGTPR
;
A
#
# COMPACT_ATOMS: atom_id res chain seq x y z
N MET A 1 -16.43 -14.56 -13.36
CA MET A 1 -16.24 -13.48 -12.36
C MET A 1 -15.53 -12.33 -13.02
N ALA A 2 -15.96 -11.11 -12.74
CA ALA A 2 -15.31 -9.90 -13.25
C ALA A 2 -14.41 -9.27 -12.18
N MET A 3 -13.22 -8.83 -12.57
CA MET A 3 -12.25 -8.19 -11.66
C MET A 3 -11.60 -6.98 -12.32
N ILE A 4 -11.30 -5.95 -11.53
CA ILE A 4 -10.54 -4.79 -12.02
C ILE A 4 -9.48 -4.40 -11.00
N ALA A 5 -8.22 -4.43 -11.45
CA ALA A 5 -7.06 -3.84 -10.81
C ALA A 5 -6.56 -2.67 -11.66
N GLY A 6 -6.31 -1.52 -11.05
CA GLY A 6 -5.91 -0.30 -11.76
C GLY A 6 -4.42 0.03 -11.68
N GLU A 7 -3.68 -0.67 -10.82
CA GLU A 7 -2.25 -0.42 -10.54
C GLU A 7 -1.52 -1.73 -10.27
N SER A 8 -0.20 -1.72 -10.33
CA SER A 8 0.64 -2.91 -10.11
C SER A 8 0.41 -3.56 -8.75
N SER A 9 0.16 -2.78 -7.69
CA SER A 9 -0.21 -3.30 -6.36
C SER A 9 -1.53 -4.09 -6.41
N GLY A 10 -2.52 -3.55 -7.11
CA GLY A 10 -3.81 -4.22 -7.33
C GLY A 10 -3.68 -5.49 -8.17
N ASP A 11 -2.80 -5.51 -9.17
CA ASP A 11 -2.51 -6.69 -10.00
C ASP A 11 -1.94 -7.85 -9.15
N VAL A 12 -0.98 -7.56 -8.29
CA VAL A 12 -0.43 -8.55 -7.33
C VAL A 12 -1.52 -9.06 -6.38
N LEU A 13 -2.37 -8.18 -5.84
CA LEU A 13 -3.50 -8.60 -5.01
C LEU A 13 -4.49 -9.47 -5.79
N GLY A 14 -4.80 -9.11 -7.02
CA GLY A 14 -5.68 -9.85 -7.92
C GLY A 14 -5.18 -11.26 -8.21
N SER A 15 -3.89 -11.43 -8.46
CA SER A 15 -3.29 -12.76 -8.68
C SER A 15 -3.43 -13.65 -7.44
N ARG A 16 -3.28 -13.09 -6.23
CA ARG A 16 -3.51 -13.83 -4.97
C ARG A 16 -4.97 -14.24 -4.80
N VAL A 17 -5.92 -13.36 -5.16
CA VAL A 17 -7.35 -13.70 -5.19
C VAL A 17 -7.62 -14.86 -6.15
N ILE A 18 -7.04 -14.85 -7.35
CA ILE A 18 -7.21 -15.93 -8.33
C ILE A 18 -6.67 -17.26 -7.78
N ARG A 19 -5.47 -17.24 -7.18
CA ARG A 19 -4.90 -18.44 -6.54
C ARG A 19 -5.75 -18.95 -5.37
N ALA A 20 -6.28 -18.05 -4.56
CA ALA A 20 -7.18 -18.43 -3.46
C ALA A 20 -8.48 -19.06 -3.98
N LEU A 21 -9.08 -18.51 -5.03
CA LEU A 21 -10.26 -19.10 -5.69
C LEU A 21 -9.99 -20.49 -6.25
N ARG A 22 -8.85 -20.70 -6.91
CA ARG A 22 -8.48 -22.03 -7.43
C ARG A 22 -8.29 -23.06 -6.32
N ARG A 23 -7.67 -22.65 -5.20
CA ARG A 23 -7.53 -23.53 -4.02
C ARG A 23 -8.88 -23.85 -3.38
N GLN A 24 -9.79 -22.87 -3.31
CA GLN A 24 -11.10 -23.03 -2.68
C GLN A 24 -12.07 -23.86 -3.53
N PHE A 25 -11.91 -23.85 -4.86
CA PHE A 25 -12.79 -24.55 -5.79
C PHE A 25 -12.00 -25.47 -6.73
N PRO A 26 -11.33 -26.51 -6.20
CA PRO A 26 -10.53 -27.42 -7.01
C PRO A 26 -11.41 -28.12 -8.07
N GLY A 27 -10.89 -28.24 -9.28
CA GLY A 27 -11.59 -28.91 -10.40
C GLY A 27 -12.71 -28.10 -11.06
N ARG A 28 -13.01 -26.86 -10.61
CA ARG A 28 -13.94 -25.99 -11.31
C ARG A 28 -13.23 -25.12 -12.35
N SER A 29 -13.80 -25.04 -13.53
CA SER A 29 -13.38 -24.06 -14.53
C SER A 29 -13.81 -22.66 -14.05
N LEU A 30 -12.85 -21.77 -13.86
CA LEU A 30 -13.07 -20.38 -13.47
C LEU A 30 -12.87 -19.49 -14.70
N HIS A 31 -13.96 -18.86 -15.16
CA HIS A 31 -13.86 -17.79 -16.16
C HIS A 31 -13.66 -16.45 -15.45
N LEU A 32 -12.47 -15.86 -15.60
CA LEU A 32 -12.03 -14.63 -14.92
C LEU A 32 -11.65 -13.61 -15.98
N GLU A 33 -12.35 -12.47 -16.00
CA GLU A 33 -12.11 -11.42 -17.00
C GLU A 33 -12.24 -10.02 -16.39
N GLY A 34 -11.67 -9.03 -17.07
CA GLY A 34 -11.82 -7.62 -16.69
C GLY A 34 -10.62 -6.75 -17.03
N VAL A 35 -10.01 -6.09 -16.07
CA VAL A 35 -8.77 -5.33 -16.25
C VAL A 35 -7.76 -5.76 -15.18
N GLY A 36 -6.60 -6.19 -15.62
CA GLY A 36 -5.49 -6.62 -14.78
C GLY A 36 -4.19 -6.58 -15.55
N GLY A 37 -3.09 -6.72 -14.84
CA GLY A 37 -1.76 -6.73 -15.41
C GLY A 37 -1.21 -8.15 -15.60
N GLN A 38 0.09 -8.21 -15.89
CA GLN A 38 0.81 -9.44 -16.18
C GLN A 38 0.73 -10.50 -15.08
N THR A 39 0.65 -10.07 -13.80
CA THR A 39 0.61 -10.99 -12.67
C THR A 39 -0.73 -11.74 -12.61
N MET A 40 -1.84 -11.06 -12.87
CA MET A 40 -3.15 -11.71 -13.00
C MET A 40 -3.24 -12.56 -14.26
N GLU A 41 -2.70 -12.09 -15.40
CA GLU A 41 -2.69 -12.82 -16.68
C GLU A 41 -1.89 -14.13 -16.57
N ALA A 42 -0.76 -14.13 -15.84
CA ALA A 42 0.00 -15.33 -15.53
C ALA A 42 -0.82 -16.39 -14.76
N GLU A 43 -1.86 -15.95 -14.04
CA GLU A 43 -2.84 -16.82 -13.39
C GLU A 43 -4.06 -17.12 -14.29
N GLY A 44 -3.96 -16.92 -15.61
CA GLY A 44 -5.03 -17.23 -16.57
C GLY A 44 -6.22 -16.26 -16.52
N PHE A 45 -6.01 -15.03 -16.07
CA PHE A 45 -6.98 -13.96 -16.15
C PHE A 45 -7.02 -13.37 -17.57
N GLN A 46 -8.21 -13.08 -18.08
CA GLN A 46 -8.38 -12.43 -19.37
C GLN A 46 -8.52 -10.92 -19.19
N SER A 47 -7.45 -10.17 -19.48
CA SER A 47 -7.52 -8.71 -19.47
C SER A 47 -8.16 -8.18 -20.75
N LEU A 48 -9.20 -7.36 -20.61
CA LEU A 48 -9.96 -6.76 -21.70
C LEU A 48 -9.36 -5.42 -22.15
N TYR A 49 -8.57 -4.79 -21.29
CA TYR A 49 -7.85 -3.54 -21.53
C TYR A 49 -6.49 -3.57 -20.86
N PRO A 50 -5.46 -2.93 -21.42
CA PRO A 50 -4.20 -2.72 -20.73
C PRO A 50 -4.43 -1.98 -19.40
N MET A 51 -3.89 -2.52 -18.30
CA MET A 51 -4.08 -1.98 -16.94
C MET A 51 -3.57 -0.52 -16.82
N GLU A 52 -2.51 -0.20 -17.55
CA GLU A 52 -1.90 1.13 -17.58
C GLU A 52 -2.88 2.22 -18.04
N ARG A 53 -3.97 1.85 -18.72
CA ARG A 53 -5.04 2.77 -19.09
C ARG A 53 -5.84 3.26 -17.89
N LEU A 54 -5.89 2.48 -16.82
CA LEU A 54 -6.57 2.85 -15.56
C LEU A 54 -5.63 3.53 -14.57
N ALA A 55 -4.32 3.31 -14.70
CA ALA A 55 -3.30 3.94 -13.87
C ALA A 55 -3.22 5.44 -14.18
N VAL A 56 -3.84 6.26 -13.34
CA VAL A 56 -3.84 7.71 -13.47
C VAL A 56 -3.18 8.29 -12.24
N MET A 57 -1.97 8.84 -12.40
CA MET A 57 -1.22 9.45 -11.31
C MET A 57 -1.43 10.97 -11.26
N GLY A 58 -1.65 11.49 -10.03
CA GLY A 58 -1.70 12.93 -9.76
C GLY A 58 -3.08 13.58 -9.91
N LEU A 59 -3.15 14.89 -9.65
CA LEU A 59 -4.39 15.68 -9.67
C LEU A 59 -4.73 16.22 -11.07
N ILE A 60 -3.78 16.32 -11.97
CA ILE A 60 -3.92 16.97 -13.28
C ILE A 60 -4.04 15.95 -14.43
N GLU A 61 -3.27 14.85 -14.40
CA GLU A 61 -3.33 13.78 -15.40
C GLU A 61 -4.74 13.16 -15.58
N PRO A 62 -5.56 12.98 -14.52
CA PRO A 62 -6.92 12.46 -14.66
C PRO A 62 -7.79 13.23 -15.64
N LEU A 63 -7.62 14.56 -15.74
CA LEU A 63 -8.51 15.41 -16.55
C LEU A 63 -8.39 15.13 -18.05
N GLY A 64 -7.17 14.87 -18.56
CA GLY A 64 -6.95 14.57 -19.98
C GLY A 64 -7.45 13.18 -20.39
N ARG A 65 -7.44 12.21 -19.48
CA ARG A 65 -7.82 10.80 -19.75
C ARG A 65 -9.25 10.47 -19.33
N LEU A 66 -9.96 11.40 -18.72
CA LEU A 66 -11.32 11.19 -18.21
C LEU A 66 -12.30 10.66 -19.27
N PRO A 67 -12.31 11.15 -20.53
CA PRO A 67 -13.21 10.60 -21.56
C PRO A 67 -12.92 9.12 -21.86
N GLU A 68 -11.65 8.73 -21.90
CA GLU A 68 -11.23 7.32 -22.10
C GLU A 68 -11.69 6.44 -20.95
N LEU A 69 -11.46 6.86 -19.70
CA LEU A 69 -11.88 6.13 -18.51
C LEU A 69 -13.41 5.95 -18.45
N LEU A 70 -14.16 6.99 -18.81
CA LEU A 70 -15.62 6.93 -18.88
C LEU A 70 -16.10 5.98 -19.96
N ARG A 71 -15.41 5.95 -21.13
CA ARG A 71 -15.70 5.00 -22.21
C ARG A 71 -15.47 3.57 -21.77
N ILE A 72 -14.28 3.25 -21.24
CA ILE A 72 -13.94 1.90 -20.73
C ILE A 72 -14.98 1.45 -19.70
N ARG A 73 -15.32 2.33 -18.74
CA ARG A 73 -16.33 2.03 -17.72
C ARG A 73 -17.70 1.74 -18.32
N ARG A 74 -18.11 2.47 -19.36
CA ARG A 74 -19.38 2.25 -20.08
C ARG A 74 -19.36 0.91 -20.83
N GLU A 75 -18.28 0.59 -21.52
CA GLU A 75 -18.13 -0.66 -22.28
C GLU A 75 -18.16 -1.88 -21.35
N LEU A 76 -17.42 -1.84 -20.22
CA LEU A 76 -17.44 -2.90 -19.20
C LEU A 76 -18.83 -3.05 -18.57
N TYR A 77 -19.50 -1.94 -18.26
CA TYR A 77 -20.89 -1.99 -17.77
C TYR A 77 -21.83 -2.64 -18.78
N THR A 78 -21.77 -2.26 -20.05
CA THR A 78 -22.63 -2.83 -21.11
C THR A 78 -22.36 -4.34 -21.25
N ARG A 79 -21.09 -4.75 -21.29
CA ARG A 79 -20.69 -6.16 -21.39
C ARG A 79 -21.26 -6.99 -20.24
N TRP A 80 -21.05 -6.55 -18.99
CA TRP A 80 -21.49 -7.30 -17.81
C TRP A 80 -22.97 -7.15 -17.48
N SER A 81 -23.65 -6.20 -18.08
CA SER A 81 -25.12 -6.14 -18.03
C SER A 81 -25.75 -7.11 -19.03
N ALA A 82 -25.12 -7.33 -20.20
CA ALA A 82 -25.60 -8.26 -21.22
C ALA A 82 -25.27 -9.74 -20.89
N SER A 83 -24.11 -9.98 -20.25
CA SER A 83 -23.66 -11.31 -19.80
C SER A 83 -23.14 -11.19 -18.35
N PRO A 84 -24.03 -11.25 -17.35
CA PRO A 84 -23.66 -11.02 -15.96
C PRO A 84 -22.69 -12.08 -15.43
N PRO A 85 -21.51 -11.68 -14.91
CA PRO A 85 -20.64 -12.59 -14.18
C PRO A 85 -21.28 -12.93 -12.81
N ALA A 86 -20.79 -13.98 -12.12
CA ALA A 86 -21.29 -14.37 -10.81
C ALA A 86 -21.20 -13.22 -9.80
N PHE A 87 -20.13 -12.44 -9.81
CA PHE A 87 -20.00 -11.18 -9.09
C PHE A 87 -18.88 -10.30 -9.67
N PHE A 88 -18.84 -9.04 -9.26
CA PHE A 88 -17.79 -8.07 -9.59
C PHE A 88 -16.91 -7.79 -8.37
N LEU A 89 -15.58 -7.81 -8.55
CA LEU A 89 -14.59 -7.43 -7.55
C LEU A 89 -13.73 -6.28 -8.06
N GLY A 90 -13.85 -5.10 -7.46
CA GLY A 90 -12.87 -4.03 -7.61
C GLY A 90 -11.68 -4.28 -6.68
N ILE A 91 -10.47 -4.07 -7.18
CA ILE A 91 -9.23 -4.21 -6.41
C ILE A 91 -8.52 -2.88 -6.47
N ASP A 92 -8.37 -2.22 -5.31
CA ASP A 92 -7.83 -0.86 -5.23
C ASP A 92 -8.55 0.11 -6.20
N ALA A 93 -7.88 1.15 -6.73
CA ALA A 93 -8.43 2.09 -7.72
C ALA A 93 -9.89 2.53 -7.44
N PRO A 94 -10.22 3.02 -6.23
CA PRO A 94 -11.61 3.20 -5.79
C PRO A 94 -12.41 4.20 -6.64
N ASP A 95 -11.76 5.20 -7.23
CA ASP A 95 -12.44 6.22 -8.04
C ASP A 95 -12.97 5.65 -9.37
N PHE A 96 -12.31 4.64 -9.92
CA PHE A 96 -12.81 3.90 -11.08
C PHE A 96 -13.81 2.82 -10.65
N ASN A 97 -13.41 1.97 -9.72
CA ASN A 97 -14.11 0.75 -9.36
C ASN A 97 -15.47 1.01 -8.69
N LEU A 98 -15.54 1.92 -7.71
CA LEU A 98 -16.78 2.19 -6.97
C LEU A 98 -17.89 2.76 -7.87
N ALA A 99 -17.53 3.59 -8.86
CA ALA A 99 -18.53 4.12 -9.78
C ALA A 99 -19.11 3.05 -10.70
N LEU A 100 -18.29 2.10 -11.15
CA LEU A 100 -18.75 0.94 -11.94
C LEU A 100 -19.56 -0.03 -11.09
N ALA A 101 -19.04 -0.40 -9.92
CA ALA A 101 -19.69 -1.28 -8.95
C ALA A 101 -21.10 -0.79 -8.62
N ARG A 102 -21.26 0.51 -8.33
CA ARG A 102 -22.57 1.11 -8.04
C ARG A 102 -23.59 0.93 -9.18
N ARG A 103 -23.14 1.02 -10.43
CA ARG A 103 -24.03 0.81 -11.59
C ARG A 103 -24.40 -0.66 -11.74
N LEU A 104 -23.41 -1.56 -11.62
CA LEU A 104 -23.61 -3.01 -11.69
C LEU A 104 -24.54 -3.50 -10.56
N ARG A 105 -24.33 -3.01 -9.32
CA ARG A 105 -25.17 -3.32 -8.15
C ARG A 105 -26.63 -2.88 -8.37
N LYS A 106 -26.85 -1.69 -8.95
CA LYS A 106 -28.20 -1.24 -9.32
C LYS A 106 -28.87 -2.14 -10.37
N GLY A 107 -28.07 -2.80 -11.22
CA GLY A 107 -28.52 -3.83 -12.16
C GLY A 107 -28.70 -5.21 -11.56
N GLY A 108 -28.57 -5.37 -10.23
CA GLY A 108 -28.75 -6.64 -9.52
C GLY A 108 -27.48 -7.50 -9.39
N LEU A 109 -26.33 -7.06 -9.95
CA LEU A 109 -25.08 -7.81 -9.80
C LEU A 109 -24.48 -7.60 -8.41
N ARG A 110 -24.08 -8.67 -7.75
CA ARG A 110 -23.31 -8.60 -6.50
C ARG A 110 -21.92 -8.00 -6.74
N THR A 111 -21.52 -7.12 -5.83
CA THR A 111 -20.31 -6.33 -5.97
C THR A 111 -19.49 -6.31 -4.69
N ALA A 112 -18.19 -6.40 -4.83
CA ALA A 112 -17.27 -6.27 -3.72
C ALA A 112 -16.07 -5.37 -4.09
N GLN A 113 -15.42 -4.82 -3.08
CA GLN A 113 -14.17 -4.07 -3.19
C GLN A 113 -13.14 -4.70 -2.27
N LEU A 114 -11.97 -5.00 -2.79
CA LEU A 114 -10.77 -5.31 -2.02
C LEU A 114 -9.92 -4.05 -1.93
N VAL A 115 -9.43 -3.75 -0.78
CA VAL A 115 -8.79 -2.50 -0.34
C VAL A 115 -9.81 -1.39 -0.09
N SER A 116 -9.93 -1.00 1.17
CA SER A 116 -10.71 0.16 1.58
C SER A 116 -10.07 1.44 1.05
N PRO A 117 -10.84 2.37 0.49
CA PRO A 117 -10.35 3.72 0.28
C PRO A 117 -9.83 4.30 1.61
N THR A 118 -8.83 5.18 1.54
CA THR A 118 -8.18 5.79 2.72
C THR A 118 -9.10 6.78 3.46
N VAL A 119 -10.33 6.35 3.80
CA VAL A 119 -11.33 7.16 4.52
C VAL A 119 -10.87 7.57 5.92
N TRP A 120 -9.95 6.82 6.49
CA TRP A 120 -9.33 7.09 7.78
C TRP A 120 -8.34 8.26 7.74
N ALA A 121 -7.76 8.58 6.58
CA ALA A 121 -6.83 9.68 6.42
C ALA A 121 -7.54 10.99 6.05
N TRP A 122 -8.51 10.93 5.16
CA TRP A 122 -9.22 12.08 4.64
C TRP A 122 -10.56 11.67 4.00
N ARG A 123 -11.51 12.62 3.89
CA ARG A 123 -12.83 12.40 3.26
C ARG A 123 -13.65 11.26 3.90
N GLN A 124 -13.85 11.29 5.22
CA GLN A 124 -14.71 10.32 5.93
C GLN A 124 -16.08 10.10 5.27
N GLY A 125 -16.68 11.12 4.67
CA GLY A 125 -17.95 10.99 3.95
C GLY A 125 -17.96 9.97 2.81
N ARG A 126 -16.77 9.52 2.34
CA ARG A 126 -16.66 8.42 1.36
C ARG A 126 -17.19 7.09 1.89
N VAL A 127 -17.28 6.88 3.20
CA VAL A 127 -17.91 5.70 3.82
C VAL A 127 -19.29 5.45 3.22
N HIS A 128 -20.12 6.49 3.12
CA HIS A 128 -21.45 6.39 2.50
C HIS A 128 -21.39 6.09 1.00
N THR A 129 -20.37 6.59 0.31
CA THR A 129 -20.18 6.31 -1.12
C THR A 129 -19.80 4.85 -1.34
N VAL A 130 -18.91 4.29 -0.50
CA VAL A 130 -18.53 2.87 -0.55
C VAL A 130 -19.75 2.00 -0.28
N ALA A 131 -20.50 2.26 0.81
CA ALA A 131 -21.70 1.50 1.18
C ALA A 131 -22.79 1.53 0.11
N LYS A 132 -22.92 2.64 -0.66
CA LYS A 132 -23.84 2.73 -1.80
C LYS A 132 -23.32 2.04 -3.07
N SER A 133 -22.04 1.72 -3.13
CA SER A 133 -21.39 1.21 -4.33
C SER A 133 -21.19 -0.30 -4.34
N VAL A 134 -20.89 -0.89 -3.19
CA VAL A 134 -20.61 -2.33 -3.06
C VAL A 134 -21.45 -2.98 -1.97
N ASP A 135 -21.63 -4.29 -2.06
CA ASP A 135 -22.28 -5.11 -1.04
C ASP A 135 -21.31 -5.51 0.06
N SER A 136 -20.03 -5.71 -0.30
CA SER A 136 -19.01 -6.16 0.62
C SER A 136 -17.68 -5.44 0.40
N LEU A 137 -16.96 -5.19 1.49
CA LEU A 137 -15.65 -4.56 1.51
C LEU A 137 -14.65 -5.48 2.24
N LEU A 138 -13.59 -5.85 1.53
CA LEU A 138 -12.47 -6.62 2.07
C LEU A 138 -11.35 -5.65 2.47
N CYS A 139 -11.09 -5.57 3.76
CA CYS A 139 -10.18 -4.61 4.37
C CYS A 139 -8.80 -5.22 4.60
N LEU A 140 -7.73 -4.45 4.37
CA LEU A 140 -6.35 -4.86 4.61
C LEU A 140 -5.87 -4.53 6.04
N PHE A 141 -6.56 -3.63 6.74
CA PHE A 141 -6.18 -3.20 8.09
C PHE A 141 -7.28 -3.49 9.10
N PRO A 142 -6.92 -3.91 10.34
CA PRO A 142 -7.90 -4.27 11.37
C PRO A 142 -8.72 -3.09 11.89
N PHE A 143 -8.26 -1.86 11.70
CA PHE A 143 -8.98 -0.64 12.10
C PHE A 143 -10.01 -0.17 11.07
N GLU A 144 -10.01 -0.72 9.85
CA GLU A 144 -10.91 -0.27 8.77
C GLU A 144 -12.37 -0.72 8.98
N PRO A 145 -12.68 -2.00 9.30
CA PRO A 145 -14.07 -2.43 9.49
C PRO A 145 -14.89 -1.56 10.45
N PRO A 146 -14.37 -1.15 11.64
CA PRO A 146 -15.11 -0.27 12.54
C PRO A 146 -15.52 1.09 11.94
N LEU A 147 -14.80 1.59 10.93
CA LEU A 147 -15.13 2.86 10.27
C LEU A 147 -16.42 2.81 9.46
N TYR A 148 -16.91 1.62 9.18
CA TYR A 148 -18.12 1.35 8.40
C TYR A 148 -19.29 0.85 9.26
N SER A 149 -19.17 0.84 10.59
CA SER A 149 -20.19 0.30 11.52
C SER A 149 -21.55 1.00 11.44
N GLU A 150 -21.57 2.28 11.04
CA GLU A 150 -22.79 3.08 10.94
C GLU A 150 -23.50 2.98 9.58
N VAL A 151 -22.98 2.19 8.65
CA VAL A 151 -23.56 2.02 7.32
C VAL A 151 -23.88 0.56 7.04
N ALA A 152 -24.88 0.32 6.20
CA ALA A 152 -25.27 -1.02 5.76
C ALA A 152 -24.25 -1.55 4.73
N LEU A 153 -23.10 -2.03 5.19
CA LEU A 153 -22.02 -2.60 4.38
C LEU A 153 -21.39 -3.78 5.13
N SER A 154 -21.33 -4.93 4.49
CA SER A 154 -20.55 -6.07 5.01
C SER A 154 -19.05 -5.75 4.88
N THR A 155 -18.32 -5.81 5.99
CA THR A 155 -16.88 -5.55 6.01
C THR A 155 -16.12 -6.72 6.61
N THR A 156 -15.02 -7.12 5.98
CA THR A 156 -14.19 -8.23 6.47
C THR A 156 -12.73 -7.84 6.44
N PHE A 157 -12.05 -7.93 7.57
CA PHE A 157 -10.59 -7.82 7.62
C PHE A 157 -10.00 -9.13 7.09
N VAL A 158 -9.29 -9.06 5.97
CA VAL A 158 -8.65 -10.23 5.33
C VAL A 158 -7.14 -10.31 5.58
N GLY A 159 -6.55 -9.33 6.26
CA GLY A 159 -5.12 -9.24 6.47
C GLY A 159 -4.41 -8.46 5.37
N HIS A 160 -3.12 -8.26 5.55
CA HIS A 160 -2.27 -7.55 4.57
C HIS A 160 -1.19 -8.50 4.03
N PRO A 161 -0.95 -8.55 2.69
CA PRO A 161 0.00 -9.50 2.08
C PRO A 161 1.42 -9.40 2.65
N LEU A 162 1.86 -8.18 3.00
CA LEU A 162 3.20 -7.97 3.59
C LEU A 162 3.44 -8.79 4.87
N VAL A 163 2.40 -9.10 5.63
CA VAL A 163 2.56 -9.92 6.85
C VAL A 163 3.15 -11.28 6.52
N ALA A 164 2.58 -11.97 5.53
CA ALA A 164 3.09 -13.27 5.10
C ALA A 164 4.47 -13.16 4.40
N GLU A 165 4.67 -12.11 3.61
CA GLU A 165 5.93 -11.87 2.90
C GLU A 165 7.11 -11.62 3.83
N LEU A 166 6.85 -11.05 5.01
CA LEU A 166 7.88 -10.67 5.98
C LEU A 166 8.08 -11.70 7.11
N GLN A 167 7.28 -12.77 7.14
CA GLN A 167 7.45 -13.84 8.14
C GLN A 167 8.75 -14.64 7.96
N ASN A 168 9.21 -14.81 6.73
CA ASN A 168 10.35 -15.65 6.39
C ASN A 168 11.47 -14.84 5.70
N VAL A 169 11.77 -13.65 6.24
CA VAL A 169 12.90 -12.86 5.75
C VAL A 169 14.24 -13.38 6.30
N PRO A 170 15.36 -13.18 5.59
CA PRO A 170 16.68 -13.49 6.10
C PRO A 170 16.97 -12.77 7.43
N SER A 171 17.86 -13.36 8.25
CA SER A 171 18.30 -12.67 9.46
C SER A 171 19.10 -11.41 9.13
N ARG A 172 19.11 -10.47 10.06
CA ARG A 172 19.87 -9.22 9.96
C ARG A 172 21.35 -9.47 9.66
N GLU A 173 21.93 -10.47 10.32
CA GLU A 173 23.34 -10.87 10.15
C GLU A 173 23.59 -11.46 8.76
N ALA A 174 22.63 -12.21 8.22
CA ALA A 174 22.72 -12.77 6.87
C ALA A 174 22.73 -11.65 5.83
N VAL A 175 21.77 -10.70 5.92
CA VAL A 175 21.68 -9.55 5.00
C VAL A 175 22.91 -8.64 5.12
N ARG A 176 23.39 -8.37 6.33
CA ARG A 176 24.63 -7.57 6.52
C ARG A 176 25.82 -8.23 5.86
N ARG A 177 25.96 -9.55 5.97
CA ARG A 177 27.04 -10.30 5.32
C ARG A 177 26.94 -10.23 3.81
N GLU A 178 25.74 -10.39 3.25
CA GLU A 178 25.49 -10.30 1.81
C GLU A 178 25.81 -8.89 1.27
N LEU A 179 25.42 -7.89 2.02
CA LEU A 179 25.76 -6.50 1.70
C LEU A 179 27.22 -6.13 2.02
N GLY A 180 28.02 -7.02 2.60
CA GLY A 180 29.41 -6.71 2.99
C GLY A 180 29.51 -5.61 4.05
N ILE A 181 28.57 -5.56 4.99
CA ILE A 181 28.52 -4.60 6.10
C ILE A 181 29.17 -5.26 7.32
N ASP A 182 30.02 -4.49 8.02
CA ASP A 182 30.57 -4.91 9.31
C ASP A 182 29.43 -5.25 10.28
N PRO A 183 29.38 -6.47 10.85
CA PRO A 183 28.35 -6.87 11.80
C PRO A 183 28.19 -5.93 13.00
N GLN A 184 29.26 -5.26 13.43
CA GLN A 184 29.29 -4.36 14.58
C GLN A 184 29.05 -2.89 14.22
N ALA A 185 29.02 -2.53 12.95
CA ALA A 185 28.77 -1.16 12.53
C ALA A 185 27.29 -0.77 12.76
N PRO A 186 27.01 0.39 13.35
CA PRO A 186 25.66 0.91 13.35
C PRO A 186 25.21 1.25 11.92
N VAL A 187 24.02 0.80 11.53
CA VAL A 187 23.47 0.97 10.17
C VAL A 187 22.23 1.83 10.19
N VAL A 188 22.21 2.88 9.37
CA VAL A 188 21.04 3.74 9.17
C VAL A 188 20.59 3.62 7.71
N ALA A 189 19.34 3.21 7.51
CA ALA A 189 18.71 3.19 6.18
C ALA A 189 17.97 4.50 5.93
N LEU A 190 18.24 5.13 4.78
CA LEU A 190 17.67 6.40 4.34
C LEU A 190 16.77 6.14 3.13
N LEU A 191 15.46 6.07 3.31
CA LEU A 191 14.48 5.75 2.27
C LEU A 191 13.74 7.01 1.82
N PRO A 192 14.17 7.68 0.74
CA PRO A 192 13.59 8.96 0.31
C PRO A 192 12.21 8.82 -0.37
N GLY A 193 11.74 7.60 -0.59
CA GLY A 193 10.49 7.29 -1.28
C GLY A 193 10.70 6.63 -2.64
N SER A 194 9.60 6.21 -3.25
CA SER A 194 9.58 5.53 -4.55
C SER A 194 9.25 6.45 -5.71
N ARG A 195 8.62 7.60 -5.45
CA ARG A 195 8.23 8.59 -6.47
C ARG A 195 9.30 9.66 -6.63
N GLY A 196 9.49 10.12 -7.88
CA GLY A 196 10.48 11.18 -8.17
C GLY A 196 10.24 12.46 -7.38
N SER A 197 9.00 12.84 -7.14
CA SER A 197 8.64 13.99 -6.30
C SER A 197 9.00 13.80 -4.83
N GLU A 198 8.90 12.60 -4.29
CA GLU A 198 9.31 12.29 -2.92
C GLU A 198 10.83 12.40 -2.79
N VAL A 199 11.56 11.75 -3.69
CA VAL A 199 13.04 11.82 -3.72
C VAL A 199 13.54 13.26 -3.88
N ALA A 200 12.91 14.07 -4.73
CA ALA A 200 13.26 15.47 -4.91
C ALA A 200 13.02 16.30 -3.65
N GLN A 201 11.99 16.01 -2.87
CA GLN A 201 11.62 16.77 -1.68
C GLN A 201 12.37 16.35 -0.40
N LEU A 202 12.71 15.07 -0.29
CA LEU A 202 13.25 14.48 0.92
C LEU A 202 14.73 14.12 0.80
N GLY A 203 15.19 13.75 -0.39
CA GLY A 203 16.49 13.11 -0.59
C GLY A 203 17.66 13.92 -0.02
N GLN A 204 17.72 15.22 -0.31
CA GLN A 204 18.78 16.09 0.23
C GLN A 204 18.75 16.14 1.76
N CYS A 205 17.58 16.30 2.36
CA CYS A 205 17.41 16.38 3.82
C CYS A 205 17.85 15.08 4.51
N LEU A 206 17.54 13.92 3.91
CA LEU A 206 17.94 12.61 4.42
C LEU A 206 19.47 12.42 4.31
N ILE A 207 20.08 12.84 3.20
CA ILE A 207 21.54 12.78 3.01
C ILE A 207 22.24 13.63 4.07
N ASP A 208 21.81 14.87 4.26
CA ASP A 208 22.41 15.78 5.22
C ASP A 208 22.26 15.27 6.67
N ALA A 209 21.10 14.72 7.02
CA ALA A 209 20.87 14.06 8.31
C ALA A 209 21.80 12.85 8.51
N GLY A 210 21.95 12.01 7.49
CA GLY A 210 22.88 10.87 7.50
C GLY A 210 24.32 11.31 7.73
N ARG A 211 24.77 12.36 7.05
CA ARG A 211 26.11 12.92 7.23
C ARG A 211 26.32 13.47 8.64
N MET A 212 25.32 14.14 9.22
CA MET A 212 25.37 14.58 10.61
C MET A 212 25.50 13.40 11.59
N LEU A 213 24.80 12.29 11.33
CA LEU A 213 24.94 11.07 12.11
C LEU A 213 26.36 10.48 11.98
N ARG A 214 26.88 10.40 10.76
CA ARG A 214 28.22 9.86 10.48
C ARG A 214 29.35 10.72 11.05
N SER A 215 29.17 12.06 11.11
CA SER A 215 30.15 12.96 11.73
C SER A 215 30.33 12.72 13.24
N ARG A 216 29.30 12.17 13.91
CA ARG A 216 29.34 11.81 15.34
C ARG A 216 29.97 10.44 15.59
N ASP A 217 29.80 9.51 14.66
CA ASP A 217 30.42 8.19 14.70
C ASP A 217 30.73 7.72 13.26
N ALA A 218 32.00 7.77 12.87
CA ALA A 218 32.47 7.44 11.53
C ALA A 218 32.26 5.97 11.14
N ARG A 219 32.00 5.07 12.11
CA ARG A 219 31.69 3.65 11.84
C ARG A 219 30.30 3.45 11.26
N ARG A 220 29.41 4.45 11.36
CA ARG A 220 28.04 4.35 10.87
C ARG A 220 27.99 4.14 9.38
N GLN A 221 27.25 3.11 8.96
CA GLN A 221 26.97 2.79 7.57
C GLN A 221 25.64 3.40 7.15
N LEU A 222 25.66 4.18 6.08
CA LEU A 222 24.44 4.80 5.53
C LEU A 222 24.03 4.06 4.26
N LEU A 223 22.81 3.52 4.24
CA LEU A 223 22.25 2.81 3.10
C LEU A 223 21.10 3.63 2.51
N MET A 224 21.13 3.89 1.21
CA MET A 224 20.04 4.57 0.51
C MET A 224 19.53 3.69 -0.64
N PRO A 225 18.45 2.95 -0.43
CA PRO A 225 17.85 2.16 -1.50
C PRO A 225 17.02 3.05 -2.43
N ALA A 226 17.22 2.87 -3.73
CA ALA A 226 16.44 3.48 -4.79
C ALA A 226 15.45 2.47 -5.37
N ALA A 227 14.20 2.85 -5.56
CA ALA A 227 13.13 1.94 -5.95
C ALA A 227 13.32 1.30 -7.34
N ASN A 228 14.01 1.99 -8.24
CA ASN A 228 14.30 1.56 -9.60
C ASN A 228 15.49 2.36 -10.18
N GLY A 229 15.93 2.02 -11.39
CA GLY A 229 17.06 2.67 -12.07
C GLY A 229 16.88 4.18 -12.26
N GLU A 230 15.66 4.68 -12.51
CA GLU A 230 15.43 6.12 -12.62
C GLU A 230 15.63 6.82 -11.26
N ARG A 231 15.13 6.23 -10.18
CA ARG A 231 15.37 6.76 -8.82
C ARG A 231 16.82 6.62 -8.40
N LEU A 232 17.52 5.59 -8.86
CA LEU A 232 18.95 5.41 -8.62
C LEU A 232 19.75 6.56 -9.23
N LEU A 233 19.44 6.95 -10.47
CA LEU A 233 20.09 8.10 -11.13
C LEU A 233 19.81 9.40 -10.37
N GLN A 234 18.57 9.62 -9.95
CA GLN A 234 18.19 10.79 -9.17
C GLN A 234 18.90 10.84 -7.81
N CYS A 235 18.96 9.74 -7.08
CA CYS A 235 19.68 9.67 -5.80
C CYS A 235 21.20 9.89 -5.99
N ARG A 236 21.78 9.34 -7.06
CA ARG A 236 23.21 9.54 -7.39
C ARG A 236 23.53 11.01 -7.67
N GLU A 237 22.65 11.71 -8.38
CA GLU A 237 22.80 13.14 -8.61
C GLU A 237 22.73 13.95 -7.31
N LEU A 238 21.80 13.62 -6.41
CA LEU A 238 21.71 14.27 -5.10
C LEU A 238 22.98 14.05 -4.26
N LEU A 239 23.53 12.83 -4.24
CA LEU A 239 24.76 12.52 -3.52
C LEU A 239 25.95 13.27 -4.09
N ARG A 240 26.06 13.39 -5.42
CA ARG A 240 27.10 14.16 -6.09
C ARG A 240 27.01 15.64 -5.72
N ASN A 241 25.82 16.23 -5.77
CA ASN A 241 25.59 17.63 -5.43
C ASN A 241 25.89 17.92 -3.94
N ALA A 242 25.69 16.93 -3.07
CA ALA A 242 26.04 17.01 -1.65
C ALA A 242 27.49 16.66 -1.34
N ASN A 243 28.31 16.27 -2.33
CA ASN A 243 29.65 15.67 -2.13
C ASN A 243 29.65 14.50 -1.13
N ALA A 244 28.66 13.62 -1.22
CA ALA A 244 28.41 12.54 -0.28
C ALA A 244 28.52 11.13 -0.90
N GLU A 245 29.06 11.00 -2.14
CA GLU A 245 29.15 9.73 -2.88
C GLU A 245 29.95 8.64 -2.14
N GLY A 246 30.95 9.01 -1.34
CA GLY A 246 31.70 8.06 -0.53
C GLY A 246 31.17 7.83 0.87
N GLU A 247 30.11 8.54 1.26
CA GLU A 247 29.54 8.48 2.62
C GLU A 247 28.25 7.65 2.69
N VAL A 248 27.47 7.63 1.58
CA VAL A 248 26.17 6.94 1.50
C VAL A 248 26.23 5.87 0.42
N ARG A 249 25.94 4.65 0.78
CA ARG A 249 25.90 3.53 -0.16
C ARG A 249 24.51 3.46 -0.82
N LEU A 250 24.47 3.64 -2.14
CA LEU A 250 23.27 3.44 -2.94
C LEU A 250 23.04 1.95 -3.20
N LEU A 251 21.78 1.54 -3.12
CA LEU A 251 21.29 0.19 -3.44
C LEU A 251 20.17 0.31 -4.46
N GLU A 252 20.13 -0.56 -5.47
CA GLU A 252 19.07 -0.58 -6.46
C GLU A 252 18.02 -1.65 -6.09
N GLY A 253 16.79 -1.23 -5.87
CA GLY A 253 15.64 -2.13 -5.61
C GLY A 253 15.70 -2.91 -4.28
N GLN A 254 16.71 -2.68 -3.43
CA GLN A 254 16.97 -3.46 -2.21
C GLN A 254 16.46 -2.74 -0.94
N SER A 255 15.25 -2.15 -0.99
CA SER A 255 14.70 -1.42 0.16
C SER A 255 14.47 -2.31 1.37
N ARG A 256 14.01 -3.54 1.15
CA ARG A 256 13.79 -4.53 2.21
C ARG A 256 15.10 -4.95 2.88
N ASP A 257 16.12 -5.22 2.10
CA ASP A 257 17.45 -5.60 2.62
C ASP A 257 18.07 -4.45 3.42
N ALA A 258 17.94 -3.22 2.93
CA ALA A 258 18.37 -2.03 3.66
C ALA A 258 17.66 -1.89 5.01
N MET A 259 16.35 -2.11 5.06
CA MET A 259 15.57 -2.10 6.31
C MET A 259 15.96 -3.24 7.25
N ILE A 260 16.14 -4.47 6.74
CA ILE A 260 16.56 -5.63 7.55
C ILE A 260 17.94 -5.38 8.16
N ALA A 261 18.90 -4.84 7.38
CA ALA A 261 20.24 -4.57 7.84
C ALA A 261 20.33 -3.42 8.85
N ALA A 262 19.37 -2.49 8.84
CA ALA A 262 19.41 -1.25 9.62
C ALA A 262 19.16 -1.45 11.12
N ASP A 263 19.76 -0.57 11.92
CA ASP A 263 19.42 -0.34 13.32
C ASP A 263 18.31 0.70 13.45
N VAL A 264 18.31 1.69 12.56
CA VAL A 264 17.28 2.73 12.46
C VAL A 264 16.97 2.99 11.00
N VAL A 265 15.68 3.21 10.71
CA VAL A 265 15.21 3.56 9.36
C VAL A 265 14.67 4.99 9.38
N VAL A 266 15.20 5.85 8.52
CA VAL A 266 14.67 7.20 8.24
C VAL A 266 13.97 7.12 6.88
N LEU A 267 12.66 7.32 6.85
CA LEU A 267 11.89 6.99 5.65
C LEU A 267 10.78 7.98 5.34
N ALA A 268 10.45 8.07 4.05
CA ALA A 268 9.24 8.74 3.58
C ALA A 268 7.97 8.04 4.11
N SER A 269 6.92 8.82 4.38
CA SER A 269 5.60 8.24 4.71
C SER A 269 5.03 7.44 3.54
N GLY A 270 4.49 6.25 3.83
CA GLY A 270 3.90 5.34 2.85
C GLY A 270 3.90 3.90 3.34
N THR A 271 3.73 2.95 2.44
CA THR A 271 3.74 1.51 2.74
C THR A 271 5.04 1.04 3.40
N ALA A 272 6.17 1.70 3.12
CA ALA A 272 7.45 1.39 3.74
C ALA A 272 7.43 1.54 5.27
N THR A 273 6.55 2.40 5.83
CA THR A 273 6.39 2.53 7.30
C THR A 273 5.75 1.29 7.91
N LEU A 274 4.80 0.66 7.21
CA LEU A 274 4.21 -0.61 7.60
C LEU A 274 5.27 -1.74 7.52
N GLU A 275 6.05 -1.74 6.46
CA GLU A 275 7.11 -2.73 6.24
C GLU A 275 8.18 -2.64 7.35
N ALA A 276 8.65 -1.44 7.69
CA ALA A 276 9.59 -1.22 8.79
C ALA A 276 9.01 -1.65 10.14
N MET A 277 7.71 -1.40 10.41
CA MET A 277 7.03 -1.86 11.62
C MET A 277 6.97 -3.38 11.69
N LEU A 278 6.58 -4.05 10.61
CA LEU A 278 6.50 -5.52 10.55
C LEU A 278 7.88 -6.17 10.67
N LEU A 279 8.93 -5.54 10.13
CA LEU A 279 10.33 -5.94 10.32
C LEU A 279 10.88 -5.59 11.71
N GLN A 280 10.08 -4.96 12.56
CA GLN A 280 10.47 -4.52 13.91
C GLN A 280 11.72 -3.63 13.90
N ARG A 281 11.75 -2.65 12.99
CA ARG A 281 12.82 -1.66 12.90
C ARG A 281 12.37 -0.33 13.49
N PRO A 282 13.18 0.24 14.39
CA PRO A 282 12.96 1.60 14.84
C PRO A 282 12.98 2.56 13.65
N MET A 283 12.08 3.54 13.63
CA MET A 283 11.95 4.42 12.47
C MET A 283 11.61 5.86 12.82
N VAL A 284 12.06 6.78 11.98
CA VAL A 284 11.65 8.19 11.92
C VAL A 284 11.02 8.47 10.59
N VAL A 285 9.84 9.05 10.57
CA VAL A 285 9.09 9.34 9.34
C VAL A 285 9.30 10.78 8.90
N ALA A 286 9.71 10.96 7.66
CA ALA A 286 9.86 12.23 6.98
C ALA A 286 8.71 12.43 6.00
N TYR A 287 8.05 13.58 6.04
CA TYR A 287 6.99 13.89 5.08
C TYR A 287 7.00 15.35 4.66
N ARG A 288 7.10 15.58 3.36
CA ARG A 288 7.03 16.92 2.77
C ARG A 288 6.30 16.86 1.44
N VAL A 289 5.35 17.77 1.26
CA VAL A 289 4.63 17.99 0.01
C VAL A 289 4.58 19.48 -0.30
N ALA A 290 4.16 19.85 -1.52
CA ALA A 290 4.00 21.25 -1.90
C ALA A 290 3.09 22.00 -0.90
N LYS A 291 3.41 23.22 -0.54
CA LYS A 291 2.67 24.02 0.48
C LYS A 291 1.17 24.12 0.18
N THR A 292 0.81 24.26 -1.09
CA THR A 292 -0.60 24.28 -1.52
C THR A 292 -1.31 22.96 -1.26
N SER A 293 -0.67 21.83 -1.56
CA SER A 293 -1.20 20.50 -1.28
C SER A 293 -1.33 20.26 0.21
N TRP A 294 -0.33 20.68 1.00
CA TRP A 294 -0.37 20.59 2.45
C TRP A 294 -1.51 21.39 3.06
N ALA A 295 -1.69 22.65 2.63
CA ALA A 295 -2.77 23.50 3.13
C ALA A 295 -4.16 22.91 2.85
N LEU A 296 -4.33 22.20 1.74
CA LEU A 296 -5.57 21.49 1.44
C LEU A 296 -5.70 20.20 2.27
N MET A 297 -4.64 19.38 2.28
CA MET A 297 -4.65 18.09 2.99
C MET A 297 -4.83 18.26 4.49
N SER A 298 -4.14 19.21 5.13
CA SER A 298 -4.23 19.45 6.57
C SER A 298 -5.63 19.90 7.04
N ARG A 299 -6.40 20.56 6.15
CA ARG A 299 -7.80 20.94 6.43
C ARG A 299 -8.78 19.78 6.26
N LEU A 300 -8.44 18.80 5.42
CA LEU A 300 -9.30 17.65 5.12
C LEU A 300 -8.89 16.39 5.91
N ALA A 301 -7.73 16.42 6.54
CA ALA A 301 -7.22 15.31 7.33
C ALA A 301 -8.12 15.04 8.55
N VAL A 302 -8.38 13.77 8.77
CA VAL A 302 -9.19 13.28 9.90
C VAL A 302 -8.29 12.79 11.03
N THR A 303 -7.08 12.37 10.69
CA THR A 303 -6.05 11.93 11.63
C THR A 303 -4.90 12.95 11.66
N PRO A 304 -4.29 13.19 12.81
CA PRO A 304 -3.08 14.01 12.89
C PRO A 304 -1.83 13.28 12.37
N PHE A 305 -1.94 11.98 12.05
CA PHE A 305 -0.82 11.13 11.69
C PHE A 305 -0.77 10.88 10.17
N VAL A 306 0.47 10.77 9.65
CA VAL A 306 0.73 10.41 8.25
C VAL A 306 1.34 8.99 8.13
N ALA A 307 1.87 8.43 9.21
CA ALA A 307 2.47 7.10 9.24
C ALA A 307 1.47 6.03 9.67
N LEU A 308 1.39 4.93 8.92
CA LEU A 308 0.53 3.79 9.25
C LEU A 308 0.74 3.23 10.68
N PRO A 309 1.98 3.11 11.21
CA PRO A 309 2.18 2.67 12.58
C PRO A 309 1.48 3.53 13.62
N ASN A 310 1.49 4.86 13.48
CA ASN A 310 0.82 5.78 14.40
C ASN A 310 -0.71 5.68 14.29
N ILE A 311 -1.22 5.47 13.07
CA ILE A 311 -2.66 5.27 12.81
C ILE A 311 -3.12 3.96 13.46
N LEU A 312 -2.35 2.88 13.31
CA LEU A 312 -2.60 1.58 13.94
C LEU A 312 -2.55 1.67 15.47
N ALA A 313 -1.55 2.36 16.00
CA ALA A 313 -1.37 2.56 17.43
C ALA A 313 -2.37 3.56 18.03
N LYS A 314 -3.08 4.33 17.20
CA LYS A 314 -3.92 5.47 17.60
C LYS A 314 -3.18 6.46 18.50
N GLY A 315 -1.88 6.63 18.25
CA GLY A 315 -1.00 7.46 19.08
C GLY A 315 0.34 7.76 18.39
N SER A 316 1.05 8.76 18.89
CA SER A 316 2.37 9.17 18.42
C SER A 316 3.46 8.26 19.00
N VAL A 317 3.68 7.11 18.40
CA VAL A 317 4.74 6.14 18.75
C VAL A 317 5.99 6.34 17.90
N VAL A 318 5.78 6.67 16.64
CA VAL A 318 6.84 6.93 15.65
C VAL A 318 6.98 8.45 15.50
N PRO A 319 8.17 9.03 15.61
CA PRO A 319 8.39 10.43 15.30
C PRO A 319 8.05 10.74 13.85
N GLU A 320 7.18 11.74 13.62
CA GLU A 320 6.80 12.24 12.31
C GLU A 320 7.30 13.68 12.15
N LEU A 321 8.28 13.88 11.28
CA LEU A 321 8.79 15.21 10.96
C LEU A 321 8.12 15.70 9.67
N LEU A 322 7.24 16.68 9.81
CA LEU A 322 6.36 17.14 8.75
C LEU A 322 6.74 18.55 8.30
N GLN A 323 6.76 18.79 6.99
CA GLN A 323 6.89 20.11 6.36
C GLN A 323 8.09 20.93 6.90
N ASP A 324 7.83 22.03 7.59
CA ASP A 324 8.87 22.94 8.09
C ASP A 324 9.61 22.39 9.33
N ASN A 325 9.01 21.43 10.06
CA ASN A 325 9.68 20.70 11.14
C ASN A 325 10.67 19.65 10.60
N LEU A 326 10.59 19.31 9.32
CA LEU A 326 11.51 18.40 8.67
C LEU A 326 12.81 19.12 8.34
N THR A 327 13.79 19.01 9.24
CA THR A 327 15.14 19.53 9.08
C THR A 327 16.16 18.39 9.21
N PRO A 328 17.35 18.50 8.60
CA PRO A 328 18.42 17.50 8.77
C PRO A 328 18.79 17.28 10.23
N SER A 329 18.85 18.35 11.03
CA SER A 329 19.20 18.29 12.44
C SER A 329 18.14 17.58 13.28
N ALA A 330 16.85 17.81 12.99
CA ALA A 330 15.75 17.12 13.68
C ALA A 330 15.73 15.63 13.33
N LEU A 331 15.91 15.27 12.04
CA LEU A 331 16.03 13.87 11.62
C LEU A 331 17.22 13.17 12.29
N ALA A 332 18.38 13.82 12.30
CA ALA A 332 19.57 13.26 12.94
C ALA A 332 19.39 13.09 14.45
N LEU A 333 18.70 14.01 15.11
CA LEU A 333 18.43 13.92 16.55
C LEU A 333 17.51 12.74 16.86
N GLU A 334 16.39 12.61 16.17
CA GLU A 334 15.44 11.50 16.36
C GLU A 334 16.09 10.15 16.04
N ALA A 335 16.88 10.08 14.96
CA ALA A 335 17.60 8.85 14.62
C ALA A 335 18.66 8.49 15.68
N GLU A 336 19.35 9.47 16.27
CA GLU A 336 20.29 9.26 17.37
C GLU A 336 19.62 8.68 18.61
N ILE A 337 18.44 9.23 18.99
CA ILE A 337 17.65 8.72 20.11
C ILE A 337 17.24 7.26 19.85
N LEU A 338 16.83 6.94 18.63
CA LEU A 338 16.43 5.59 18.27
C LEU A 338 17.61 4.62 18.15
N LEU A 339 18.81 5.07 17.76
CA LEU A 339 20.02 4.25 17.80
C LEU A 339 20.35 3.81 19.23
N ALA A 340 20.04 4.66 20.22
CA ALA A 340 20.27 4.36 21.64
C ALA A 340 19.10 3.61 22.31
N HIS A 341 17.85 3.91 21.92
CA HIS A 341 16.64 3.51 22.66
C HIS A 341 15.52 2.96 21.75
N GLY A 342 15.83 2.50 20.54
CA GLY A 342 14.84 2.05 19.55
C GLY A 342 13.98 0.87 20.00
N ASP A 343 14.48 0.03 20.90
CA ASP A 343 13.74 -1.12 21.44
C ASP A 343 12.42 -0.69 22.12
N ALA A 344 12.39 0.50 22.71
CA ALA A 344 11.16 1.03 23.33
C ALA A 344 10.07 1.27 22.27
N GLN A 345 10.43 1.80 21.11
CA GLN A 345 9.50 2.01 19.99
C GLN A 345 9.02 0.67 19.42
N VAL A 346 9.92 -0.28 19.21
CA VAL A 346 9.59 -1.63 18.72
C VAL A 346 8.62 -2.31 19.68
N LYS A 347 8.87 -2.25 20.99
CA LYS A 347 7.98 -2.79 22.03
C LYS A 347 6.61 -2.12 22.02
N ALA A 348 6.55 -0.81 21.86
CA ALA A 348 5.29 -0.06 21.80
C ALA A 348 4.46 -0.40 20.55
N LEU A 349 5.10 -0.74 19.42
CA LEU A 349 4.43 -1.13 18.18
C LEU A 349 4.03 -2.62 18.12
N ARG A 350 4.53 -3.46 19.03
CA ARG A 350 4.23 -4.90 19.04
C ARG A 350 2.73 -5.23 19.01
N PRO A 351 1.85 -4.56 19.78
CA PRO A 351 0.41 -4.79 19.69
C PRO A 351 -0.17 -4.55 18.28
N CYS A 352 0.39 -3.56 17.56
CA CYS A 352 -0.01 -3.28 16.18
C CYS A 352 0.43 -4.40 15.23
N VAL A 353 1.64 -4.93 15.40
CA VAL A 353 2.13 -6.09 14.64
C VAL A 353 1.21 -7.29 14.87
N VAL A 354 0.90 -7.63 16.11
CA VAL A 354 -0.01 -8.73 16.47
C VAL A 354 -1.41 -8.52 15.87
N ALA A 355 -1.94 -7.31 15.91
CA ALA A 355 -3.25 -7.01 15.32
C ALA A 355 -3.29 -7.20 13.79
N MET A 356 -2.13 -7.11 13.12
CA MET A 356 -1.97 -7.36 11.70
C MET A 356 -1.79 -8.84 11.36
N GLU A 357 -1.50 -9.71 12.33
CA GLU A 357 -1.27 -11.14 12.13
C GLU A 357 -2.54 -11.86 11.67
N ARG A 358 -2.82 -11.73 10.40
CA ARG A 358 -3.85 -12.50 9.70
C ARG A 358 -3.27 -12.97 8.38
N ASP A 359 -3.33 -14.27 8.13
CA ASP A 359 -2.91 -14.83 6.85
C ASP A 359 -3.89 -14.39 5.76
N PHE A 360 -3.41 -13.48 4.93
CA PHE A 360 -4.17 -12.90 3.83
C PHE A 360 -4.63 -13.97 2.83
N ASP A 361 -3.74 -14.89 2.44
CA ASP A 361 -4.04 -15.91 1.45
C ASP A 361 -5.01 -16.97 1.99
N ALA A 362 -4.91 -17.32 3.28
CA ALA A 362 -5.86 -18.21 3.92
C ALA A 362 -7.24 -17.55 4.14
N ALA A 363 -7.28 -16.24 4.39
CA ALA A 363 -8.53 -15.50 4.61
C ALA A 363 -9.30 -15.23 3.31
N LEU A 364 -8.62 -15.12 2.17
CA LEU A 364 -9.25 -14.83 0.88
C LEU A 364 -10.21 -15.94 0.42
N GLY A 365 -9.83 -17.20 0.56
CA GLY A 365 -10.65 -18.33 0.11
C GLY A 365 -12.06 -18.30 0.70
N PRO A 366 -12.21 -18.34 2.02
CA PRO A 366 -13.51 -18.22 2.69
C PRO A 366 -14.26 -16.94 2.37
N ALA A 367 -13.57 -15.79 2.27
CA ALA A 367 -14.20 -14.53 1.92
C ALA A 367 -14.79 -14.56 0.50
N MET A 368 -14.06 -15.12 -0.46
CA MET A 368 -14.55 -15.30 -1.83
C MET A 368 -15.72 -16.30 -1.91
N GLU A 369 -15.66 -17.37 -1.13
CA GLU A 369 -16.77 -18.32 -1.06
C GLU A 369 -18.05 -17.68 -0.51
N ALA A 370 -17.94 -16.88 0.55
CA ALA A 370 -19.07 -16.14 1.11
C ALA A 370 -19.72 -15.23 0.06
N LEU A 371 -18.93 -14.46 -0.67
CA LEU A 371 -19.40 -13.59 -1.77
C LEU A 371 -20.11 -14.39 -2.88
N LEU A 372 -19.58 -15.55 -3.24
CA LEU A 372 -20.19 -16.42 -4.26
C LEU A 372 -21.50 -17.06 -3.79
N ARG A 373 -21.62 -17.45 -2.52
CA ARG A 373 -22.87 -17.97 -1.94
C ARG A 373 -23.96 -16.90 -1.93
N GLU A 374 -23.65 -15.71 -1.43
CA GLU A 374 -24.56 -14.57 -1.44
C GLU A 374 -25.03 -14.21 -2.86
N ALA A 375 -24.16 -14.32 -3.87
CA ALA A 375 -24.51 -14.08 -5.26
C ALA A 375 -25.53 -15.11 -5.77
N ARG A 376 -25.42 -16.40 -5.43
CA ARG A 376 -26.35 -17.47 -5.81
C ARG A 376 -27.72 -17.28 -5.17
N ASP A 377 -27.76 -17.01 -3.87
CA ASP A 377 -29.03 -16.79 -3.13
C ASP A 377 -29.82 -15.62 -3.69
N THR A 378 -29.17 -14.66 -4.34
CA THR A 378 -29.85 -13.53 -4.98
C THR A 378 -30.46 -13.91 -6.33
N VAL A 379 -29.80 -14.76 -7.11
CA VAL A 379 -30.32 -15.26 -8.40
C VAL A 379 -31.54 -16.17 -8.16
N ASP A 380 -31.49 -17.04 -7.16
CA ASP A 380 -32.57 -17.97 -6.85
C ASP A 380 -33.84 -17.28 -6.26
N LYS A 381 -33.66 -16.07 -5.71
CA LYS A 381 -34.78 -15.24 -5.17
C LYS A 381 -35.37 -14.25 -6.16
N ALA A 382 -34.80 -14.14 -7.36
CA ALA A 382 -35.36 -13.26 -8.40
C ALA A 382 -36.67 -13.86 -8.94
N PRO A 383 -37.83 -13.14 -8.88
CA PRO A 383 -39.08 -13.65 -9.40
C PRO A 383 -39.00 -13.71 -10.92
N GLY A 384 -38.96 -14.93 -11.48
CA GLY A 384 -39.12 -15.12 -12.92
C GLY A 384 -38.17 -16.05 -13.67
N THR A 385 -37.50 -16.99 -13.02
CA THR A 385 -36.81 -18.09 -13.74
C THR A 385 -37.76 -19.31 -13.75
N PRO A 386 -38.29 -19.75 -14.93
CA PRO A 386 -38.99 -21.03 -15.01
C PRO A 386 -37.96 -22.17 -14.78
N ARG A 387 -38.38 -23.16 -13.99
CA ARG A 387 -37.66 -24.42 -13.79
C ARG A 387 -37.65 -25.26 -15.06
#